data_6f5939a1dc8536298eb7ce73babbc108
#
_entry.id   6f5939a1dc8536298eb7ce73babbc108
#
_cell.length_a   1.000
_cell.length_b   1.000
_cell.length_c   1.000
_cell.angle_alpha   90.00
_cell.angle_beta   90.00
_cell.angle_gamma   90.00
#
_symmetry.space_group_name_H-M   'P 1'
#
loop_
_entity.id
_entity.type
_entity.pdbx_description
1 polymer ?
#
loop_
_entity_poly.entity_id
_entity_poly.type
_entity_poly.pdbx_seq_one_letter_code
_entity_poly.pdbx_strand_id
1 'polypeptide(L)'
;METVIKCMEYGILFFFLYGIIMSLFSLYIKKEKNKGVYEQTNSFSVLIPCHNEDQVIFDNLQSIYDSNYNKRLLNVYVICDNCTDQTVEIVNAFKYSHMNMNVHCLEVNGGSKPKALKECTKILRNNNLWVDDNIVVLDADNRISPSLFDTFNREIQNGSKIVQVSIQPLNNKSFVAKGFTSAFNNMNRSYQYARNVLNLSGSLCGTGYSVNREVWDKVGFDNCNTLTEDFEASIMSILKGYKIKFIYNDYVLNQHLDNFHKADVQRTRWARGSMQVCVKMFPKTLWSFIKRPSLQKFDIMVFMTTGIRYVVYMVCIAFEIIYGKGVNVPFKLALMPTVIYAIMVMVCNKWSPKYILPHIWYYVSMMFVTSYGCITFWKNNWTKTIHVKQPK
;
A
#
# COMPACT_ATOMS: atom_id res chain seq x y z
N MET A 1 -1.71 38.61 -6.97
CA MET A 1 -1.89 37.56 -5.94
C MET A 1 -3.19 36.82 -6.17
N GLU A 2 -4.35 37.48 -6.32
CA GLU A 2 -5.66 36.86 -6.58
C GLU A 2 -5.68 35.94 -7.81
N THR A 3 -5.08 36.35 -8.93
CA THR A 3 -4.97 35.52 -10.14
C THR A 3 -4.19 34.22 -9.88
N VAL A 4 -3.11 34.27 -9.09
CA VAL A 4 -2.31 33.08 -8.74
C VAL A 4 -3.15 32.11 -7.91
N ILE A 5 -3.87 32.60 -6.91
CA ILE A 5 -4.77 31.75 -6.10
C ILE A 5 -5.84 31.11 -6.96
N LYS A 6 -6.51 31.86 -7.85
CA LYS A 6 -7.49 31.28 -8.79
C LYS A 6 -6.87 30.18 -9.69
N CYS A 7 -5.67 30.39 -10.19
CA CYS A 7 -4.98 29.35 -10.97
C CYS A 7 -4.71 28.10 -10.13
N MET A 8 -4.31 28.25 -8.86
CA MET A 8 -4.12 27.13 -7.93
C MET A 8 -5.44 26.37 -7.67
N GLU A 9 -6.53 27.09 -7.43
CA GLU A 9 -7.86 26.53 -7.19
C GLU A 9 -8.37 25.73 -8.41
N TYR A 10 -8.24 26.28 -9.63
CA TYR A 10 -8.58 25.53 -10.85
C TYR A 10 -7.69 24.30 -11.06
N GLY A 11 -6.40 24.40 -10.72
CA GLY A 11 -5.51 23.24 -10.75
C GLY A 11 -5.96 22.14 -9.78
N ILE A 12 -6.34 22.50 -8.54
CA ILE A 12 -6.88 21.56 -7.56
C ILE A 12 -8.18 20.92 -8.08
N LEU A 13 -9.11 21.72 -8.60
CA LEU A 13 -10.37 21.24 -9.18
C LEU A 13 -10.13 20.26 -10.32
N PHE A 14 -9.19 20.57 -11.24
CA PHE A 14 -8.82 19.68 -12.33
C PHE A 14 -8.37 18.29 -11.81
N PHE A 15 -7.46 18.26 -10.83
CA PHE A 15 -6.96 16.99 -10.28
C PHE A 15 -8.04 16.25 -9.47
N PHE A 16 -8.95 16.97 -8.83
CA PHE A 16 -10.08 16.38 -8.12
C PHE A 16 -11.05 15.71 -9.12
N LEU A 17 -11.42 16.41 -10.18
CA LEU A 17 -12.25 15.87 -11.27
C LEU A 17 -11.60 14.67 -11.94
N TYR A 18 -10.30 14.74 -12.21
CA TYR A 18 -9.53 13.60 -12.72
C TYR A 18 -9.66 12.39 -11.80
N GLY A 19 -9.47 12.57 -10.49
CA GLY A 19 -9.62 11.49 -9.50
C GLY A 19 -11.01 10.87 -9.48
N ILE A 20 -12.07 11.70 -9.61
CA ILE A 20 -13.45 11.23 -9.69
C ILE A 20 -13.70 10.44 -10.98
N ILE A 21 -13.30 10.97 -12.13
CA ILE A 21 -13.43 10.27 -13.41
C ILE A 21 -12.76 8.91 -13.36
N MET A 22 -11.52 8.86 -12.87
CA MET A 22 -10.81 7.60 -12.69
C MET A 22 -11.55 6.64 -11.75
N SER A 23 -12.12 7.16 -10.66
CA SER A 23 -12.87 6.36 -9.68
C SER A 23 -14.16 5.77 -10.26
N LEU A 24 -14.82 6.44 -11.18
CA LEU A 24 -16.05 5.96 -11.83
C LEU A 24 -15.84 4.62 -12.55
N PHE A 25 -14.65 4.38 -13.09
CA PHE A 25 -14.32 3.08 -13.71
C PHE A 25 -14.35 1.93 -12.71
N SER A 26 -14.26 2.19 -11.41
CA SER A 26 -14.43 1.16 -10.37
C SER A 26 -15.87 0.63 -10.26
N LEU A 27 -16.85 1.33 -10.81
CA LEU A 27 -18.25 0.86 -10.87
C LEU A 27 -18.43 -0.26 -11.90
N TYR A 28 -17.55 -0.33 -12.88
CA TYR A 28 -17.54 -1.42 -13.84
C TYR A 28 -16.97 -2.69 -13.21
N ILE A 29 -17.86 -3.56 -12.73
CA ILE A 29 -17.47 -4.87 -12.18
C ILE A 29 -17.28 -5.82 -13.35
N LYS A 30 -16.04 -6.07 -13.71
CA LYS A 30 -15.71 -7.13 -14.66
C LYS A 30 -15.99 -8.48 -13.98
N LYS A 31 -16.98 -9.25 -14.49
CA LYS A 31 -17.11 -10.65 -14.08
C LYS A 31 -15.80 -11.36 -14.41
N GLU A 32 -15.12 -11.87 -13.39
CA GLU A 32 -13.97 -12.74 -13.62
C GLU A 32 -14.48 -13.94 -14.43
N LYS A 33 -13.86 -14.18 -15.58
CA LYS A 33 -14.12 -15.41 -16.36
C LYS A 33 -13.82 -16.60 -15.45
N ASN A 34 -14.60 -17.68 -15.58
CA ASN A 34 -14.46 -18.92 -14.82
C ASN A 34 -12.97 -19.22 -14.59
N LYS A 35 -12.63 -19.30 -13.32
CA LYS A 35 -11.26 -19.60 -12.88
C LYS A 35 -11.03 -21.07 -13.22
N GLY A 36 -10.25 -21.34 -14.27
CA GLY A 36 -9.73 -22.70 -14.49
C GLY A 36 -8.99 -23.17 -13.23
N VAL A 37 -8.96 -24.47 -13.01
CA VAL A 37 -8.06 -25.04 -11.99
C VAL A 37 -6.64 -24.87 -12.50
N TYR A 38 -5.84 -24.08 -11.78
CA TYR A 38 -4.42 -23.89 -12.08
C TYR A 38 -3.60 -24.83 -11.20
N GLU A 39 -2.73 -25.61 -11.82
CA GLU A 39 -1.80 -26.44 -11.08
C GLU A 39 -0.85 -25.57 -10.24
N GLN A 40 -0.58 -25.97 -9.00
CA GLN A 40 0.33 -25.28 -8.10
C GLN A 40 1.77 -25.61 -8.48
N THR A 41 2.36 -24.79 -9.33
CA THR A 41 3.71 -25.00 -9.89
C THR A 41 4.72 -23.95 -9.45
N ASN A 42 4.27 -22.74 -9.06
CA ASN A 42 5.18 -21.69 -8.64
C ASN A 42 5.60 -21.87 -7.18
N SER A 43 6.89 -21.75 -6.89
CA SER A 43 7.41 -21.62 -5.54
C SER A 43 7.51 -20.15 -5.11
N PHE A 44 7.45 -19.92 -3.80
CA PHE A 44 7.43 -18.58 -3.22
C PHE A 44 8.42 -18.46 -2.06
N SER A 45 9.31 -17.47 -2.14
CA SER A 45 10.02 -16.92 -0.97
C SER A 45 9.14 -15.89 -0.28
N VAL A 46 8.59 -16.22 0.87
CA VAL A 46 7.72 -15.33 1.65
C VAL A 46 8.56 -14.57 2.66
N LEU A 47 8.72 -13.27 2.48
CA LEU A 47 9.52 -12.38 3.33
C LEU A 47 8.63 -11.66 4.33
N ILE A 48 8.90 -11.85 5.63
CA ILE A 48 8.12 -11.29 6.74
C ILE A 48 9.07 -10.50 7.65
N PRO A 49 9.26 -9.19 7.42
CA PRO A 49 10.05 -8.35 8.30
C PRO A 49 9.35 -8.14 9.65
N CYS A 50 10.06 -8.42 10.73
CA CYS A 50 9.58 -8.36 12.11
C CYS A 50 10.53 -7.53 12.98
N HIS A 51 9.95 -6.70 13.87
CA HIS A 51 10.68 -6.04 14.95
C HIS A 51 9.83 -6.02 16.21
N ASN A 52 10.05 -6.97 17.10
CA ASN A 52 9.27 -7.16 18.35
C ASN A 52 7.77 -7.38 18.07
N GLU A 53 7.41 -8.46 17.40
CA GLU A 53 6.04 -8.79 16.96
C GLU A 53 5.52 -10.09 17.61
N ASP A 54 5.92 -10.39 18.85
CA ASP A 54 5.56 -11.60 19.62
C ASP A 54 4.04 -11.80 19.75
N GLN A 55 3.26 -10.71 19.75
CA GLN A 55 1.80 -10.74 19.88
C GLN A 55 1.06 -11.22 18.63
N VAL A 56 1.68 -11.11 17.45
CA VAL A 56 0.98 -11.28 16.17
C VAL A 56 1.64 -12.28 15.22
N ILE A 57 2.95 -12.52 15.33
CA ILE A 57 3.69 -13.35 14.37
C ILE A 57 3.18 -14.79 14.30
N PHE A 58 2.73 -15.38 15.42
CA PHE A 58 2.15 -16.73 15.42
C PHE A 58 0.92 -16.83 14.52
N ASP A 59 -0.02 -15.86 14.64
CA ASP A 59 -1.25 -15.84 13.84
C ASP A 59 -0.96 -15.62 12.34
N ASN A 60 0.08 -14.85 12.01
CA ASN A 60 0.55 -14.68 10.65
C ASN A 60 1.03 -16.02 10.08
N LEU A 61 1.98 -16.68 10.74
CA LEU A 61 2.53 -17.97 10.33
C LEU A 61 1.44 -19.05 10.25
N GLN A 62 0.51 -19.07 11.21
CA GLN A 62 -0.62 -20.01 11.21
C GLN A 62 -1.51 -19.78 9.98
N SER A 63 -1.80 -18.52 9.61
CA SER A 63 -2.61 -18.23 8.43
C SER A 63 -1.93 -18.68 7.12
N ILE A 64 -0.60 -18.62 7.06
CA ILE A 64 0.19 -19.14 5.92
C ILE A 64 0.12 -20.67 5.90
N TYR A 65 0.25 -21.29 7.06
CA TYR A 65 0.14 -22.75 7.19
C TYR A 65 -1.25 -23.27 6.81
N ASP A 66 -2.31 -22.55 7.19
CA ASP A 66 -3.70 -22.92 6.89
C ASP A 66 -4.12 -22.60 5.44
N SER A 67 -3.24 -21.97 4.64
CA SER A 67 -3.55 -21.70 3.23
C SER A 67 -3.74 -22.98 2.41
N ASN A 68 -4.51 -22.89 1.32
CA ASN A 68 -4.79 -24.04 0.44
C ASN A 68 -3.60 -24.47 -0.42
N TYR A 69 -2.48 -23.75 -0.36
CA TYR A 69 -1.31 -23.98 -1.20
C TYR A 69 -0.40 -25.07 -0.65
N ASN A 70 0.30 -25.78 -1.55
CA ASN A 70 1.28 -26.80 -1.19
C ASN A 70 2.43 -26.21 -0.36
N LYS A 71 2.56 -26.67 0.88
CA LYS A 71 3.55 -26.13 1.84
C LYS A 71 5.00 -26.34 1.39
N ARG A 72 5.29 -27.35 0.57
CA ARG A 72 6.62 -27.61 0.03
C ARG A 72 7.07 -26.55 -1.00
N LEU A 73 6.12 -25.77 -1.54
CA LEU A 73 6.39 -24.66 -2.47
C LEU A 73 6.50 -23.32 -1.76
N LEU A 74 6.44 -23.29 -0.42
CA LEU A 74 6.53 -22.09 0.40
C LEU A 74 7.83 -22.13 1.23
N ASN A 75 8.73 -21.20 0.98
CA ASN A 75 9.90 -20.91 1.81
C ASN A 75 9.65 -19.62 2.58
N VAL A 76 9.33 -19.72 3.87
CA VAL A 76 8.94 -18.58 4.71
C VAL A 76 10.17 -18.08 5.48
N TYR A 77 10.55 -16.85 5.24
CA TYR A 77 11.69 -16.18 5.88
C TYR A 77 11.16 -15.09 6.81
N VAL A 78 11.15 -15.37 8.11
CA VAL A 78 10.83 -14.36 9.15
C VAL A 78 12.11 -13.61 9.46
N ILE A 79 12.13 -12.32 9.17
CA ILE A 79 13.28 -11.44 9.25
C ILE A 79 13.21 -10.70 10.58
N CYS A 80 13.87 -11.24 11.60
CA CYS A 80 13.89 -10.72 12.96
C CYS A 80 14.91 -9.58 13.06
N ASP A 81 14.46 -8.33 12.85
CA ASP A 81 15.31 -7.13 12.86
C ASP A 81 15.44 -6.57 14.28
N ASN A 82 16.56 -6.88 14.94
CA ASN A 82 16.85 -6.43 16.31
C ASN A 82 15.69 -6.74 17.31
N CYS A 83 15.14 -7.96 17.25
CA CYS A 83 14.10 -8.37 18.17
C CYS A 83 14.66 -8.59 19.58
N THR A 84 13.94 -8.11 20.60
CA THR A 84 14.27 -8.20 22.03
C THR A 84 13.17 -8.83 22.86
N ASP A 85 12.04 -9.18 22.23
CA ASP A 85 10.88 -9.87 22.81
C ASP A 85 10.91 -11.37 22.43
N GLN A 86 9.80 -12.08 22.60
CA GLN A 86 9.69 -13.51 22.32
C GLN A 86 9.47 -13.84 20.82
N THR A 87 9.64 -12.88 19.89
CA THR A 87 9.40 -13.12 18.45
C THR A 87 10.24 -14.27 17.91
N VAL A 88 11.55 -14.32 18.22
CA VAL A 88 12.48 -15.36 17.75
C VAL A 88 12.10 -16.74 18.28
N GLU A 89 11.79 -16.84 19.57
CA GLU A 89 11.38 -18.08 20.22
C GLU A 89 10.08 -18.63 19.63
N ILE A 90 9.09 -17.76 19.36
CA ILE A 90 7.82 -18.15 18.76
C ILE A 90 8.03 -18.69 17.34
N VAL A 91 8.85 -18.04 16.53
CA VAL A 91 9.14 -18.47 15.16
C VAL A 91 9.84 -19.83 15.16
N ASN A 92 10.83 -20.03 16.05
CA ASN A 92 11.54 -21.30 16.16
C ASN A 92 10.62 -22.42 16.68
N ALA A 93 9.76 -22.16 17.67
CA ALA A 93 8.76 -23.12 18.13
C ALA A 93 7.78 -23.52 17.03
N PHE A 94 7.33 -22.54 16.22
CA PHE A 94 6.47 -22.78 15.06
C PHE A 94 7.13 -23.68 14.02
N LYS A 95 8.40 -23.40 13.67
CA LYS A 95 9.21 -24.20 12.76
C LYS A 95 9.29 -25.68 13.20
N TYR A 96 9.53 -25.93 14.48
CA TYR A 96 9.64 -27.31 15.00
C TYR A 96 8.29 -28.04 15.02
N SER A 97 7.19 -27.36 15.23
CA SER A 97 5.85 -27.95 15.25
C SER A 97 5.23 -28.15 13.85
N HIS A 98 5.77 -27.50 12.81
CA HIS A 98 5.21 -27.49 11.45
C HIS A 98 6.29 -27.87 10.40
N MET A 99 6.94 -29.02 10.59
CA MET A 99 8.08 -29.48 9.79
C MET A 99 7.80 -29.72 8.28
N ASN A 100 6.52 -29.75 7.87
CA ASN A 100 6.13 -29.87 6.47
C ASN A 100 6.11 -28.53 5.71
N MET A 101 6.42 -27.41 6.37
CA MET A 101 6.60 -26.09 5.77
C MET A 101 8.01 -25.57 6.09
N ASN A 102 8.69 -25.02 5.08
CA ASN A 102 10.03 -24.48 5.27
C ASN A 102 9.95 -23.09 5.93
N VAL A 103 10.21 -23.02 7.24
CA VAL A 103 10.26 -21.77 8.00
C VAL A 103 11.68 -21.48 8.44
N HIS A 104 12.18 -20.28 8.15
CA HIS A 104 13.49 -19.79 8.49
C HIS A 104 13.38 -18.54 9.35
N CYS A 105 14.03 -18.55 10.52
CA CYS A 105 14.22 -17.35 11.33
C CYS A 105 15.58 -16.73 10.96
N LEU A 106 15.57 -15.51 10.45
CA LEU A 106 16.79 -14.78 10.06
C LEU A 106 16.92 -13.54 10.93
N GLU A 107 17.92 -13.56 11.81
CA GLU A 107 18.25 -12.40 12.64
C GLU A 107 19.11 -11.42 11.84
N VAL A 108 18.67 -10.16 11.79
CA VAL A 108 19.36 -9.09 11.04
C VAL A 108 19.45 -7.82 11.90
N ASN A 109 20.31 -6.90 11.47
CA ASN A 109 20.47 -5.58 12.09
C ASN A 109 20.25 -4.50 11.02
N GLY A 110 19.01 -4.36 10.56
CA GLY A 110 18.62 -3.39 9.54
C GLY A 110 18.20 -2.03 10.12
N GLY A 111 17.39 -2.04 11.17
CA GLY A 111 16.84 -0.85 11.82
C GLY A 111 15.70 -0.18 11.03
N SER A 112 15.23 -0.81 9.95
CA SER A 112 14.01 -0.42 9.22
C SER A 112 13.61 -1.51 8.24
N LYS A 113 12.31 -1.56 7.87
CA LYS A 113 11.78 -2.56 6.94
C LYS A 113 12.58 -2.69 5.63
N PRO A 114 12.87 -1.60 4.87
CA PRO A 114 13.62 -1.73 3.63
C PRO A 114 15.04 -2.26 3.86
N LYS A 115 15.71 -1.89 4.95
CA LYS A 115 17.04 -2.39 5.26
C LYS A 115 17.01 -3.86 5.70
N ALA A 116 16.02 -4.26 6.50
CA ALA A 116 15.83 -5.65 6.90
C ALA A 116 15.58 -6.55 5.68
N LEU A 117 14.71 -6.12 4.73
CA LEU A 117 14.50 -6.81 3.46
C LEU A 117 15.80 -6.92 2.65
N LYS A 118 16.60 -5.85 2.57
CA LYS A 118 17.88 -5.83 1.87
C LYS A 118 18.89 -6.80 2.49
N GLU A 119 19.03 -6.80 3.82
CA GLU A 119 19.94 -7.76 4.49
C GLU A 119 19.48 -9.21 4.29
N CYS A 120 18.15 -9.47 4.39
CA CYS A 120 17.59 -10.78 4.09
C CYS A 120 17.96 -11.24 2.67
N THR A 121 17.67 -10.44 1.65
CA THR A 121 17.94 -10.82 0.25
C THR A 121 19.45 -11.03 0.01
N LYS A 122 20.32 -10.28 0.67
CA LYS A 122 21.77 -10.48 0.64
C LYS A 122 22.17 -11.83 1.26
N ILE A 123 21.59 -12.18 2.43
CA ILE A 123 21.81 -13.49 3.07
C ILE A 123 21.36 -14.62 2.14
N LEU A 124 20.17 -14.50 1.55
CA LEU A 124 19.63 -15.52 0.65
C LEU A 124 20.50 -15.74 -0.58
N ARG A 125 21.03 -14.66 -1.19
CA ARG A 125 21.95 -14.75 -2.33
C ARG A 125 23.28 -15.39 -1.95
N ASN A 126 23.89 -14.95 -0.84
CA ASN A 126 25.21 -15.42 -0.41
C ASN A 126 25.22 -16.89 -0.02
N ASN A 127 24.10 -17.42 0.50
CA ASN A 127 23.98 -18.80 0.94
C ASN A 127 23.28 -19.71 -0.09
N ASN A 128 23.06 -19.23 -1.33
CA ASN A 128 22.31 -19.96 -2.37
C ASN A 128 20.92 -20.43 -1.94
N LEU A 129 20.27 -19.71 -1.02
CA LEU A 129 18.91 -19.97 -0.53
C LEU A 129 17.83 -19.25 -1.34
N TRP A 130 18.22 -18.41 -2.29
CA TRP A 130 17.31 -17.68 -3.18
C TRP A 130 16.90 -18.58 -4.36
N VAL A 131 16.15 -19.64 -4.07
CA VAL A 131 15.81 -20.69 -5.02
C VAL A 131 14.48 -20.46 -5.75
N ASP A 132 13.59 -19.70 -5.15
CA ASP A 132 12.25 -19.46 -5.69
C ASP A 132 12.26 -18.37 -6.76
N ASP A 133 11.38 -18.52 -7.76
CA ASP A 133 11.26 -17.52 -8.83
C ASP A 133 10.33 -16.36 -8.45
N ASN A 134 9.60 -16.45 -7.34
CA ASN A 134 8.66 -15.44 -6.91
C ASN A 134 8.85 -15.11 -5.43
N ILE A 135 8.78 -13.83 -5.13
CA ILE A 135 8.91 -13.26 -3.80
C ILE A 135 7.56 -12.75 -3.37
N VAL A 136 7.15 -13.06 -2.16
CA VAL A 136 5.95 -12.49 -1.52
C VAL A 136 6.39 -11.70 -0.30
N VAL A 137 5.86 -10.49 -0.11
CA VAL A 137 6.12 -9.67 1.08
C VAL A 137 4.84 -9.53 1.88
N LEU A 138 4.93 -9.89 3.17
CA LEU A 138 3.85 -9.78 4.15
C LEU A 138 4.35 -9.04 5.40
N ASP A 139 3.51 -8.19 5.98
CA ASP A 139 3.81 -7.62 7.30
C ASP A 139 3.50 -8.65 8.40
N ALA A 140 4.20 -8.56 9.54
CA ALA A 140 4.09 -9.53 10.63
C ALA A 140 2.69 -9.61 11.28
N ASP A 141 1.91 -8.53 11.20
CA ASP A 141 0.54 -8.43 11.72
C ASP A 141 -0.54 -8.90 10.73
N ASN A 142 -0.13 -9.37 9.55
CA ASN A 142 -1.09 -9.83 8.55
C ASN A 142 -1.65 -11.21 8.87
N ARG A 143 -2.91 -11.43 8.47
CA ARG A 143 -3.47 -12.76 8.23
C ARG A 143 -3.88 -12.84 6.77
N ILE A 144 -3.49 -13.90 6.10
CA ILE A 144 -3.77 -14.06 4.67
C ILE A 144 -5.09 -14.78 4.43
N SER A 145 -5.68 -14.55 3.24
CA SER A 145 -6.79 -15.41 2.78
C SER A 145 -6.26 -16.80 2.45
N PRO A 146 -7.05 -17.86 2.63
CA PRO A 146 -6.64 -19.23 2.29
C PRO A 146 -6.23 -19.40 0.82
N SER A 147 -6.76 -18.57 -0.09
CA SER A 147 -6.51 -18.64 -1.54
C SER A 147 -5.38 -17.74 -2.04
N LEU A 148 -4.67 -17.01 -1.16
CA LEU A 148 -3.70 -16.01 -1.56
C LEU A 148 -2.63 -16.53 -2.54
N PHE A 149 -1.99 -17.64 -2.20
CA PHE A 149 -0.94 -18.22 -3.03
C PHE A 149 -1.48 -18.83 -4.31
N ASP A 150 -2.69 -19.42 -4.30
CA ASP A 150 -3.36 -19.86 -5.53
C ASP A 150 -3.66 -18.69 -6.46
N THR A 151 -4.05 -17.56 -5.90
CA THR A 151 -4.26 -16.32 -6.66
C THR A 151 -2.95 -15.81 -7.27
N PHE A 152 -1.86 -15.76 -6.51
CA PHE A 152 -0.55 -15.38 -7.06
C PHE A 152 -0.09 -16.37 -8.13
N ASN A 153 -0.19 -17.68 -7.89
CA ASN A 153 0.17 -18.71 -8.84
C ASN A 153 -0.60 -18.55 -10.17
N ARG A 154 -1.90 -18.34 -10.11
CA ARG A 154 -2.75 -18.11 -11.28
C ARG A 154 -2.33 -16.85 -12.06
N GLU A 155 -2.13 -15.74 -11.39
CA GLU A 155 -1.79 -14.50 -12.06
C GLU A 155 -0.38 -14.55 -12.68
N ILE A 156 0.55 -15.25 -12.05
CA ILE A 156 1.90 -15.48 -12.59
C ILE A 156 1.82 -16.36 -13.83
N GLN A 157 1.06 -17.46 -13.81
CA GLN A 157 0.84 -18.30 -14.98
C GLN A 157 0.16 -17.54 -16.13
N ASN A 158 -0.67 -16.54 -15.80
CA ASN A 158 -1.25 -15.60 -16.77
C ASN A 158 -0.29 -14.49 -17.22
N GLY A 159 0.99 -14.56 -16.85
CA GLY A 159 2.06 -13.66 -17.32
C GLY A 159 2.26 -12.42 -16.46
N SER A 160 1.57 -12.26 -15.33
CA SER A 160 1.80 -11.15 -14.40
C SER A 160 3.15 -11.32 -13.70
N LYS A 161 3.96 -10.26 -13.68
CA LYS A 161 5.27 -10.26 -13.00
C LYS A 161 5.23 -9.61 -11.63
N ILE A 162 4.26 -8.75 -11.37
CA ILE A 162 4.02 -8.09 -10.09
C ILE A 162 2.51 -8.13 -9.83
N VAL A 163 2.12 -8.64 -8.67
CA VAL A 163 0.71 -8.77 -8.26
C VAL A 163 0.54 -8.17 -6.87
N GLN A 164 -0.47 -7.33 -6.69
CA GLN A 164 -0.90 -6.77 -5.41
C GLN A 164 -2.34 -7.21 -5.14
N VAL A 165 -2.63 -7.73 -3.95
CA VAL A 165 -4.01 -8.02 -3.52
C VAL A 165 -4.59 -6.91 -2.66
N SER A 166 -5.88 -6.95 -2.38
CA SER A 166 -6.57 -6.01 -1.50
C SER A 166 -6.02 -6.09 -0.07
N ILE A 167 -5.92 -4.95 0.59
CA ILE A 167 -5.69 -4.88 2.04
C ILE A 167 -7.04 -4.64 2.72
N GLN A 168 -7.44 -5.56 3.58
CA GLN A 168 -8.70 -5.48 4.32
C GLN A 168 -8.44 -5.36 5.84
N PRO A 169 -9.38 -4.82 6.62
CA PRO A 169 -9.19 -4.67 8.05
C PRO A 169 -9.31 -6.00 8.78
N LEU A 170 -8.36 -6.30 9.66
CA LEU A 170 -8.49 -7.34 10.68
C LEU A 170 -9.41 -6.88 11.81
N ASN A 171 -9.36 -5.58 12.17
CA ASN A 171 -10.20 -4.95 13.17
C ASN A 171 -10.88 -3.69 12.60
N ASN A 172 -12.16 -3.47 12.96
CA ASN A 172 -12.94 -2.30 12.53
C ASN A 172 -13.98 -1.85 13.58
N LYS A 173 -13.70 -2.10 14.87
CA LYS A 173 -14.64 -1.79 15.96
C LYS A 173 -14.57 -0.31 16.36
N SER A 174 -13.39 0.25 16.54
CA SER A 174 -13.21 1.64 16.95
C SER A 174 -13.55 2.64 15.85
N PHE A 175 -13.77 3.89 16.22
CA PHE A 175 -14.00 4.99 15.27
C PHE A 175 -12.79 5.18 14.35
N VAL A 176 -11.56 5.15 14.91
CA VAL A 176 -10.32 5.30 14.16
C VAL A 176 -10.12 4.15 13.17
N ALA A 177 -10.29 2.90 13.61
CA ALA A 177 -10.19 1.72 12.76
C ALA A 177 -11.22 1.74 11.61
N LYS A 178 -12.45 2.22 11.87
CA LYS A 178 -13.47 2.42 10.81
C LYS A 178 -13.03 3.47 9.78
N GLY A 179 -12.35 4.54 10.22
CA GLY A 179 -11.77 5.54 9.32
C GLY A 179 -10.74 4.92 8.38
N PHE A 180 -9.80 4.15 8.91
CA PHE A 180 -8.83 3.39 8.11
C PHE A 180 -9.52 2.39 7.18
N THR A 181 -10.46 1.59 7.69
CA THR A 181 -11.24 0.64 6.88
C THR A 181 -11.88 1.32 5.68
N SER A 182 -12.54 2.46 5.90
CA SER A 182 -13.19 3.19 4.81
C SER A 182 -12.19 3.75 3.80
N ALA A 183 -11.04 4.26 4.27
CA ALA A 183 -9.98 4.76 3.41
C ALA A 183 -9.36 3.65 2.56
N PHE A 184 -9.07 2.49 3.15
CA PHE A 184 -8.54 1.33 2.41
C PHE A 184 -9.57 0.74 1.44
N ASN A 185 -10.85 0.65 1.80
CA ASN A 185 -11.90 0.24 0.88
C ASN A 185 -11.98 1.17 -0.35
N ASN A 186 -11.88 2.49 -0.11
CA ASN A 186 -11.85 3.47 -1.18
C ASN A 186 -10.57 3.34 -2.03
N MET A 187 -9.41 3.15 -1.41
CA MET A 187 -8.14 2.93 -2.13
C MET A 187 -8.19 1.65 -2.96
N ASN A 188 -8.61 0.53 -2.40
CA ASN A 188 -8.70 -0.75 -3.10
C ASN A 188 -9.62 -0.65 -4.32
N ARG A 189 -10.77 0.03 -4.19
CA ARG A 189 -11.77 0.10 -5.25
C ARG A 189 -11.56 1.28 -6.19
N SER A 190 -11.59 2.52 -5.67
CA SER A 190 -11.57 3.72 -6.51
C SER A 190 -10.19 4.06 -7.05
N TYR A 191 -9.12 3.60 -6.40
CA TYR A 191 -7.76 3.79 -6.91
C TYR A 191 -7.22 2.55 -7.61
N GLN A 192 -7.02 1.45 -6.91
CA GLN A 192 -6.34 0.26 -7.43
C GLN A 192 -7.17 -0.47 -8.50
N TYR A 193 -8.42 -0.83 -8.15
CA TYR A 193 -9.27 -1.59 -9.08
C TYR A 193 -9.68 -0.79 -10.31
N ALA A 194 -9.96 0.50 -10.17
CA ALA A 194 -10.27 1.38 -11.31
C ALA A 194 -9.13 1.38 -12.34
N ARG A 195 -7.88 1.45 -11.88
CA ARG A 195 -6.70 1.39 -12.75
C ARG A 195 -6.56 0.02 -13.43
N ASN A 196 -6.84 -1.04 -12.70
CA ASN A 196 -6.83 -2.38 -13.28
C ASN A 196 -7.88 -2.54 -14.40
N VAL A 197 -9.08 -1.96 -14.24
CA VAL A 197 -10.12 -1.92 -15.29
C VAL A 197 -9.63 -1.20 -16.53
N LEU A 198 -8.94 -0.08 -16.35
CA LEU A 198 -8.35 0.72 -17.44
C LEU A 198 -7.06 0.12 -18.02
N ASN A 199 -6.67 -1.07 -17.59
CA ASN A 199 -5.41 -1.68 -17.98
C ASN A 199 -4.17 -0.85 -17.58
N LEU A 200 -4.29 0.04 -16.60
CA LEU A 200 -3.18 0.76 -15.98
C LEU A 200 -2.56 -0.05 -14.84
N SER A 201 -1.37 0.35 -14.38
CA SER A 201 -0.72 -0.25 -13.23
C SER A 201 -1.38 0.19 -11.93
N GLY A 202 -1.60 -0.73 -11.01
CA GLY A 202 -1.77 -0.41 -9.61
C GLY A 202 -0.47 0.09 -8.98
N SER A 203 -0.46 0.21 -7.64
CA SER A 203 0.73 0.45 -6.83
C SER A 203 0.85 -0.60 -5.72
N LEU A 204 2.07 -0.83 -5.24
CA LEU A 204 2.33 -1.63 -4.06
C LEU A 204 1.90 -0.86 -2.80
N CYS A 205 1.51 -1.58 -1.78
CA CYS A 205 0.93 -1.03 -0.55
C CYS A 205 1.62 -1.59 0.72
N GLY A 206 2.92 -1.83 0.65
CA GLY A 206 3.74 -2.31 1.76
C GLY A 206 3.65 -3.82 2.01
N THR A 207 2.50 -4.43 1.78
CA THR A 207 2.23 -5.84 2.10
C THR A 207 1.27 -6.47 1.09
N GLY A 208 1.16 -7.80 1.10
CA GLY A 208 0.21 -8.54 0.26
C GLY A 208 0.53 -8.46 -1.23
N TYR A 209 1.80 -8.50 -1.58
CA TYR A 209 2.20 -8.49 -2.99
C TYR A 209 3.21 -9.59 -3.33
N SER A 210 3.17 -10.02 -4.59
CA SER A 210 4.15 -10.93 -5.18
C SER A 210 4.91 -10.25 -6.29
N VAL A 211 6.22 -10.51 -6.37
CA VAL A 211 7.12 -10.01 -7.42
C VAL A 211 7.96 -11.15 -7.94
N ASN A 212 8.07 -11.28 -9.27
CA ASN A 212 9.03 -12.19 -9.87
C ASN A 212 10.46 -11.79 -9.51
N ARG A 213 11.33 -12.74 -9.14
CA ARG A 213 12.70 -12.49 -8.67
C ARG A 213 13.55 -11.70 -9.68
N GLU A 214 13.45 -12.05 -10.96
CA GLU A 214 14.19 -11.33 -12.01
C GLU A 214 13.75 -9.84 -12.07
N VAL A 215 12.46 -9.58 -11.85
CA VAL A 215 11.93 -8.21 -11.79
C VAL A 215 12.36 -7.50 -10.53
N TRP A 216 12.40 -8.19 -9.39
CA TRP A 216 12.94 -7.67 -8.14
C TRP A 216 14.36 -7.14 -8.32
N ASP A 217 15.22 -7.95 -8.91
CA ASP A 217 16.61 -7.58 -9.18
C ASP A 217 16.71 -6.45 -10.24
N LYS A 218 16.01 -6.58 -11.35
CA LYS A 218 16.03 -5.58 -12.43
C LYS A 218 15.49 -4.23 -11.99
N VAL A 219 14.43 -4.20 -11.20
CA VAL A 219 13.84 -2.95 -10.67
C VAL A 219 14.75 -2.39 -9.58
N GLY A 220 15.40 -3.23 -8.79
CA GLY A 220 16.25 -2.86 -7.68
C GLY A 220 15.44 -2.55 -6.42
N PHE A 221 14.55 -3.44 -6.05
CA PHE A 221 13.74 -3.33 -4.83
C PHE A 221 14.62 -3.14 -3.58
N ASP A 222 15.79 -3.79 -3.54
CA ASP A 222 16.78 -3.66 -2.45
C ASP A 222 17.35 -2.23 -2.31
N ASN A 223 17.17 -1.37 -3.30
CA ASN A 223 17.70 -0.01 -3.32
C ASN A 223 16.62 1.05 -3.02
N CYS A 224 15.39 0.62 -2.78
CA CYS A 224 14.33 1.50 -2.31
C CYS A 224 14.58 1.83 -0.84
N ASN A 225 14.76 3.10 -0.52
CA ASN A 225 15.22 3.54 0.81
C ASN A 225 14.43 4.72 1.39
N THR A 226 13.33 5.10 0.75
CA THR A 226 12.40 6.09 1.30
C THR A 226 11.54 5.46 2.41
N LEU A 227 10.85 6.29 3.20
CA LEU A 227 9.94 5.80 4.25
C LEU A 227 8.70 5.06 3.70
N THR A 228 8.49 5.08 2.37
CA THR A 228 7.50 4.32 1.60
C THR A 228 8.20 3.64 0.43
N GLU A 229 9.02 2.65 0.76
CA GLU A 229 9.83 1.87 -0.19
C GLU A 229 9.00 1.16 -1.26
N ASP A 230 7.81 0.74 -0.89
CA ASP A 230 6.80 0.11 -1.73
C ASP A 230 6.30 1.05 -2.83
N PHE A 231 6.02 2.31 -2.47
CA PHE A 231 5.63 3.32 -3.43
C PHE A 231 6.79 3.69 -4.37
N GLU A 232 8.02 3.80 -3.84
CA GLU A 232 9.21 3.99 -4.65
C GLU A 232 9.40 2.84 -5.65
N ALA A 233 9.30 1.58 -5.19
CA ALA A 233 9.38 0.38 -6.02
C ALA A 233 8.28 0.34 -7.10
N SER A 234 7.08 0.81 -6.78
CA SER A 234 5.98 0.92 -7.75
C SER A 234 6.34 1.82 -8.93
N ILE A 235 6.89 3.01 -8.65
CA ILE A 235 7.28 3.96 -9.69
C ILE A 235 8.44 3.43 -10.51
N MET A 236 9.44 2.84 -9.85
CA MET A 236 10.59 2.22 -10.54
C MET A 236 10.14 1.09 -11.47
N SER A 237 9.19 0.26 -11.02
CA SER A 237 8.59 -0.81 -11.84
C SER A 237 7.90 -0.23 -13.09
N ILE A 238 7.06 0.78 -12.92
CA ILE A 238 6.35 1.45 -14.02
C ILE A 238 7.33 2.08 -15.02
N LEU A 239 8.38 2.75 -14.54
CA LEU A 239 9.40 3.37 -15.40
C LEU A 239 10.21 2.35 -16.19
N LYS A 240 10.38 1.14 -15.67
CA LYS A 240 11.02 0.00 -16.35
C LYS A 240 10.06 -0.83 -17.21
N GLY A 241 8.80 -0.38 -17.35
CA GLY A 241 7.81 -1.02 -18.21
C GLY A 241 7.05 -2.18 -17.59
N TYR A 242 7.26 -2.45 -16.30
CA TYR A 242 6.49 -3.46 -15.58
C TYR A 242 5.17 -2.90 -15.09
N LYS A 243 4.16 -3.77 -15.04
CA LYS A 243 2.82 -3.44 -14.57
C LYS A 243 2.53 -4.19 -13.29
N ILE A 244 1.99 -3.48 -12.32
CA ILE A 244 1.48 -4.04 -11.06
C ILE A 244 0.02 -4.41 -11.30
N LYS A 245 -0.27 -5.70 -11.33
CA LYS A 245 -1.62 -6.24 -11.45
C LYS A 245 -2.30 -6.18 -10.09
N PHE A 246 -3.45 -5.52 -9.99
CA PHE A 246 -4.22 -5.49 -8.76
C PHE A 246 -5.33 -6.55 -8.77
N ILE A 247 -5.46 -7.30 -7.68
CA ILE A 247 -6.51 -8.30 -7.48
C ILE A 247 -7.44 -7.83 -6.36
N TYR A 248 -8.68 -7.57 -6.71
CA TYR A 248 -9.67 -7.02 -5.77
C TYR A 248 -10.31 -8.09 -4.89
N ASN A 249 -10.53 -9.31 -5.41
CA ASN A 249 -11.31 -10.36 -4.77
C ASN A 249 -10.49 -11.25 -3.83
N ASP A 250 -9.18 -11.06 -3.75
CA ASP A 250 -8.33 -11.72 -2.77
C ASP A 250 -7.60 -10.69 -1.91
N TYR A 251 -7.19 -11.09 -0.69
CA TYR A 251 -6.80 -10.10 0.31
C TYR A 251 -5.79 -10.61 1.34
N VAL A 252 -5.15 -9.64 1.98
CA VAL A 252 -4.52 -9.77 3.28
C VAL A 252 -5.31 -8.95 4.31
N LEU A 253 -5.49 -9.50 5.51
CA LEU A 253 -6.05 -8.77 6.66
C LEU A 253 -4.91 -8.06 7.38
N ASN A 254 -5.06 -6.76 7.60
CA ASN A 254 -4.08 -5.92 8.29
C ASN A 254 -4.71 -5.29 9.53
N GLN A 255 -3.94 -5.19 10.62
CA GLN A 255 -4.40 -4.58 11.85
C GLN A 255 -4.41 -3.06 11.73
N HIS A 256 -5.59 -2.45 11.87
CA HIS A 256 -5.73 -1.00 11.93
C HIS A 256 -5.56 -0.45 13.35
N LEU A 257 -4.97 0.73 13.45
CA LEU A 257 -4.80 1.43 14.72
C LEU A 257 -6.13 1.91 15.28
N ASP A 258 -6.27 1.82 16.61
CA ASP A 258 -7.47 2.22 17.35
C ASP A 258 -7.34 3.58 18.04
N ASN A 259 -6.14 4.16 18.05
CA ASN A 259 -5.80 5.39 18.75
C ASN A 259 -5.47 6.52 17.78
N PHE A 260 -6.05 7.71 18.00
CA PHE A 260 -5.86 8.90 17.15
C PHE A 260 -4.39 9.31 17.03
N HIS A 261 -3.67 9.42 18.14
CA HIS A 261 -2.27 9.86 18.13
C HIS A 261 -1.38 8.89 17.36
N LYS A 262 -1.51 7.57 17.63
CA LYS A 262 -0.75 6.55 16.89
C LYS A 262 -1.08 6.58 15.39
N ALA A 263 -2.35 6.79 15.05
CA ALA A 263 -2.80 6.95 13.67
C ALA A 263 -2.15 8.16 12.97
N ASP A 264 -2.03 9.29 13.67
CA ASP A 264 -1.40 10.49 13.11
C ASP A 264 0.11 10.30 12.91
N VAL A 265 0.79 9.64 13.83
CA VAL A 265 2.22 9.28 13.70
C VAL A 265 2.45 8.40 12.48
N GLN A 266 1.65 7.34 12.30
CA GLN A 266 1.77 6.43 11.15
C GLN A 266 1.51 7.17 9.83
N ARG A 267 0.42 7.95 9.75
CA ARG A 267 0.05 8.70 8.54
C ARG A 267 1.06 9.80 8.21
N THR A 268 1.65 10.46 9.23
CA THR A 268 2.75 11.41 9.04
C THR A 268 3.95 10.75 8.40
N ARG A 269 4.29 9.53 8.83
CA ARG A 269 5.37 8.73 8.21
C ARG A 269 5.08 8.44 6.74
N TRP A 270 3.84 8.02 6.42
CA TRP A 270 3.43 7.80 5.02
C TRP A 270 3.50 9.08 4.18
N ALA A 271 3.06 10.21 4.73
CA ALA A 271 3.12 11.49 4.05
C ALA A 271 4.56 11.94 3.76
N ARG A 272 5.47 11.80 4.76
CA ARG A 272 6.90 12.07 4.58
C ARG A 272 7.49 11.18 3.49
N GLY A 273 7.24 9.88 3.56
CA GLY A 273 7.72 8.92 2.56
C GLY A 273 7.21 9.24 1.16
N SER A 274 5.92 9.53 1.01
CA SER A 274 5.34 9.91 -0.29
C SER A 274 5.98 11.18 -0.85
N MET A 275 6.29 12.16 -0.01
CA MET A 275 7.00 13.38 -0.44
C MET A 275 8.45 13.10 -0.81
N GLN A 276 9.16 12.24 -0.06
CA GLN A 276 10.52 11.79 -0.42
C GLN A 276 10.53 11.12 -1.79
N VAL A 277 9.56 10.23 -2.04
CA VAL A 277 9.39 9.59 -3.35
C VAL A 277 9.07 10.63 -4.43
N CYS A 278 8.20 11.58 -4.16
CA CYS A 278 7.88 12.66 -5.10
C CYS A 278 9.15 13.43 -5.50
N VAL A 279 9.92 13.91 -4.53
CA VAL A 279 11.18 14.65 -4.80
C VAL A 279 12.18 13.81 -5.58
N LYS A 280 12.33 12.53 -5.22
CA LYS A 280 13.30 11.60 -5.83
C LYS A 280 12.91 11.17 -7.24
N MET A 281 11.62 10.89 -7.46
CA MET A 281 11.16 10.18 -8.67
C MET A 281 10.40 11.06 -9.66
N PHE A 282 9.81 12.19 -9.23
CA PHE A 282 9.03 13.05 -10.12
C PHE A 282 9.84 13.58 -11.31
N PRO A 283 11.08 14.09 -11.14
CA PRO A 283 11.88 14.56 -12.28
C PRO A 283 12.15 13.47 -13.31
N LYS A 284 12.46 12.25 -12.84
CA LYS A 284 12.71 11.08 -13.69
C LYS A 284 11.45 10.66 -14.45
N THR A 285 10.29 10.68 -13.76
CA THR A 285 9.00 10.31 -14.34
C THR A 285 8.56 11.34 -15.39
N LEU A 286 8.70 12.63 -15.09
CA LEU A 286 8.42 13.72 -16.01
C LEU A 286 9.28 13.64 -17.26
N TRP A 287 10.58 13.42 -17.11
CA TRP A 287 11.49 13.23 -18.23
C TRP A 287 11.11 12.03 -19.09
N SER A 288 10.77 10.91 -18.45
CA SER A 288 10.28 9.71 -19.14
C SER A 288 8.94 9.96 -19.86
N PHE A 289 8.05 10.78 -19.26
CA PHE A 289 6.79 11.18 -19.88
C PHE A 289 7.00 12.06 -21.10
N ILE A 290 7.87 13.07 -21.01
CA ILE A 290 8.20 13.96 -22.15
C ILE A 290 8.76 13.15 -23.31
N LYS A 291 9.66 12.18 -23.06
CA LYS A 291 10.23 11.33 -24.12
C LYS A 291 9.23 10.37 -24.75
N ARG A 292 8.36 9.79 -23.97
CA ARG A 292 7.35 8.80 -24.40
C ARG A 292 6.08 8.99 -23.57
N PRO A 293 5.17 9.91 -23.97
CA PRO A 293 3.94 10.16 -23.23
C PRO A 293 3.07 8.91 -23.12
N SER A 294 2.49 8.70 -21.92
CA SER A 294 1.50 7.65 -21.69
C SER A 294 0.58 8.02 -20.54
N LEU A 295 -0.68 7.57 -20.58
CA LEU A 295 -1.64 7.77 -19.50
C LEU A 295 -1.12 7.21 -18.18
N GLN A 296 -0.42 6.08 -18.20
CA GLN A 296 0.20 5.47 -17.02
C GLN A 296 1.19 6.40 -16.30
N LYS A 297 2.07 7.07 -17.06
CA LYS A 297 3.06 7.99 -16.48
C LYS A 297 2.40 9.28 -16.00
N PHE A 298 1.39 9.77 -16.71
CA PHE A 298 0.60 10.91 -16.25
C PHE A 298 -0.12 10.58 -14.95
N ASP A 299 -0.82 9.45 -14.89
CA ASP A 299 -1.57 9.00 -13.71
C ASP A 299 -0.68 8.88 -12.47
N ILE A 300 0.52 8.27 -12.61
CA ILE A 300 1.43 8.14 -11.47
C ILE A 300 2.03 9.48 -11.04
N MET A 301 2.25 10.44 -11.95
CA MET A 301 2.66 11.81 -11.60
C MET A 301 1.56 12.53 -10.81
N VAL A 302 0.30 12.37 -11.23
CA VAL A 302 -0.85 12.89 -10.49
C VAL A 302 -0.90 12.29 -9.08
N PHE A 303 -0.64 11.00 -8.94
CA PHE A 303 -0.64 10.33 -7.62
C PHE A 303 0.52 10.80 -6.74
N MET A 304 1.75 10.90 -7.27
CA MET A 304 2.91 11.39 -6.54
C MET A 304 2.72 12.80 -5.96
N THR A 305 2.01 13.67 -6.67
CA THR A 305 1.80 15.07 -6.25
C THR A 305 0.64 15.27 -5.26
N THR A 306 0.00 14.19 -4.79
CA THR A 306 -1.14 14.28 -3.87
C THR A 306 -0.83 15.09 -2.61
N GLY A 307 0.33 14.87 -1.99
CA GLY A 307 0.75 15.62 -0.80
C GLY A 307 0.92 17.12 -1.06
N ILE A 308 1.54 17.49 -2.18
CA ILE A 308 1.72 18.89 -2.59
C ILE A 308 0.35 19.56 -2.77
N ARG A 309 -0.63 18.87 -3.35
CA ARG A 309 -1.99 19.42 -3.55
C ARG A 309 -2.68 19.73 -2.23
N TYR A 310 -2.49 18.93 -1.19
CA TYR A 310 -3.00 19.24 0.14
C TYR A 310 -2.36 20.51 0.72
N VAL A 311 -1.05 20.69 0.57
CA VAL A 311 -0.36 21.92 1.00
C VAL A 311 -0.91 23.13 0.26
N VAL A 312 -1.03 23.05 -1.07
CA VAL A 312 -1.58 24.14 -1.90
C VAL A 312 -3.01 24.47 -1.48
N TYR A 313 -3.84 23.45 -1.22
CA TYR A 313 -5.21 23.65 -0.77
C TYR A 313 -5.30 24.35 0.58
N MET A 314 -4.43 23.98 1.54
CA MET A 314 -4.35 24.67 2.84
C MET A 314 -3.92 26.13 2.70
N VAL A 315 -3.00 26.42 1.77
CA VAL A 315 -2.59 27.81 1.46
C VAL A 315 -3.75 28.62 0.87
N CYS A 316 -4.54 28.04 -0.04
CA CYS A 316 -5.72 28.70 -0.61
C CYS A 316 -6.77 29.01 0.48
N ILE A 317 -7.07 28.06 1.36
CA ILE A 317 -8.01 28.27 2.48
C ILE A 317 -7.52 29.39 3.41
N ALA A 318 -6.24 29.36 3.80
CA ALA A 318 -5.66 30.39 4.67
C ALA A 318 -5.75 31.78 4.02
N PHE A 319 -5.48 31.88 2.73
CA PHE A 319 -5.60 33.13 1.98
C PHE A 319 -7.05 33.66 1.97
N GLU A 320 -8.04 32.82 1.71
CA GLU A 320 -9.45 33.22 1.71
C GLU A 320 -9.91 33.71 3.08
N ILE A 321 -9.48 33.05 4.16
CA ILE A 321 -9.79 33.46 5.54
C ILE A 321 -9.18 34.84 5.84
N ILE A 322 -7.91 35.04 5.49
CA ILE A 322 -7.18 36.29 5.81
C ILE A 322 -7.75 37.50 5.05
N TYR A 323 -8.13 37.33 3.79
CA TYR A 323 -8.61 38.42 2.94
C TYR A 323 -10.13 38.59 2.89
N GLY A 324 -10.89 37.78 3.66
CA GLY A 324 -12.34 37.92 3.81
C GLY A 324 -13.15 37.74 2.51
N LYS A 325 -12.49 37.23 1.45
CA LYS A 325 -13.14 36.94 0.17
C LYS A 325 -13.73 35.55 0.31
N GLY A 326 -15.02 35.47 0.65
CA GLY A 326 -15.72 34.20 0.81
C GLY A 326 -15.46 33.26 -0.36
N VAL A 327 -15.48 31.95 -0.05
CA VAL A 327 -15.22 30.81 -0.96
C VAL A 327 -16.02 30.98 -2.27
N ASN A 328 -15.36 31.52 -3.28
CA ASN A 328 -15.96 31.87 -4.57
C ASN A 328 -15.98 30.66 -5.54
N VAL A 329 -16.27 30.89 -6.78
CA VAL A 329 -16.53 29.99 -7.90
C VAL A 329 -16.05 28.52 -7.79
N PRO A 330 -14.84 28.18 -7.31
CA PRO A 330 -14.38 26.80 -7.22
C PRO A 330 -15.20 25.94 -6.24
N PHE A 331 -15.71 26.53 -5.15
CA PHE A 331 -16.52 25.78 -4.19
C PHE A 331 -17.87 25.34 -4.77
N LYS A 332 -18.54 26.24 -5.49
CA LYS A 332 -19.81 25.92 -6.17
C LYS A 332 -19.61 24.85 -7.25
N LEU A 333 -18.49 24.92 -7.97
CA LEU A 333 -18.13 23.91 -8.97
C LEU A 333 -17.68 22.58 -8.33
N ALA A 334 -17.14 22.63 -7.11
CA ALA A 334 -16.74 21.42 -6.38
C ALA A 334 -17.93 20.67 -5.72
N LEU A 335 -19.10 21.30 -5.57
CA LEU A 335 -20.24 20.68 -4.87
C LEU A 335 -20.68 19.38 -5.55
N MET A 336 -20.92 19.40 -6.86
CA MET A 336 -21.35 18.21 -7.62
C MET A 336 -20.29 17.09 -7.58
N PRO A 337 -19.01 17.36 -7.85
CA PRO A 337 -17.94 16.39 -7.65
C PRO A 337 -17.85 15.83 -6.22
N THR A 338 -18.08 16.66 -5.20
CA THR A 338 -18.09 16.20 -3.80
C THR A 338 -19.23 15.23 -3.53
N VAL A 339 -20.42 15.48 -4.07
CA VAL A 339 -21.57 14.55 -3.98
C VAL A 339 -21.23 13.22 -4.66
N ILE A 340 -20.66 13.25 -5.87
CA ILE A 340 -20.22 12.03 -6.58
C ILE A 340 -19.19 11.28 -5.75
N TYR A 341 -18.20 11.96 -5.19
CA TYR A 341 -17.21 11.36 -4.30
C TYR A 341 -17.86 10.70 -3.07
N ALA A 342 -18.81 11.38 -2.41
CA ALA A 342 -19.52 10.83 -1.27
C ALA A 342 -20.31 9.55 -1.66
N ILE A 343 -20.96 9.54 -2.81
CA ILE A 343 -21.62 8.35 -3.35
C ILE A 343 -20.60 7.22 -3.56
N MET A 344 -19.44 7.52 -4.16
CA MET A 344 -18.37 6.52 -4.38
C MET A 344 -17.89 5.93 -3.05
N VAL A 345 -17.71 6.75 -2.02
CA VAL A 345 -17.33 6.28 -0.67
C VAL A 345 -18.40 5.34 -0.11
N MET A 346 -19.69 5.67 -0.26
CA MET A 346 -20.78 4.80 0.17
C MET A 346 -20.78 3.46 -0.59
N VAL A 347 -20.57 3.48 -1.89
CA VAL A 347 -20.43 2.27 -2.72
C VAL A 347 -19.25 1.43 -2.25
N CYS A 348 -18.08 2.03 -1.99
CA CYS A 348 -16.89 1.32 -1.51
C CYS A 348 -17.12 0.66 -0.14
N ASN A 349 -17.94 1.25 0.70
CA ASN A 349 -18.31 0.75 2.04
C ASN A 349 -19.63 -0.03 2.05
N LYS A 350 -20.09 -0.54 0.91
CA LYS A 350 -21.31 -1.35 0.77
C LYS A 350 -22.55 -0.66 1.37
N TRP A 351 -22.67 0.66 1.15
CA TRP A 351 -23.75 1.51 1.63
C TRP A 351 -23.93 1.54 3.15
N SER A 352 -22.90 1.21 3.92
CA SER A 352 -22.97 1.19 5.39
C SER A 352 -22.73 2.57 6.01
N PRO A 353 -23.73 3.21 6.63
CA PRO A 353 -23.62 4.58 7.15
C PRO A 353 -22.63 4.72 8.32
N LYS A 354 -22.30 3.61 9.01
CA LYS A 354 -21.33 3.59 10.13
C LYS A 354 -19.91 4.06 9.74
N TYR A 355 -19.62 4.12 8.45
CA TYR A 355 -18.31 4.56 7.93
C TYR A 355 -18.29 6.05 7.54
N ILE A 356 -19.42 6.76 7.46
CA ILE A 356 -19.47 8.14 6.95
C ILE A 356 -18.66 9.09 7.83
N LEU A 357 -18.98 9.19 9.12
CA LEU A 357 -18.26 10.09 10.04
C LEU A 357 -16.79 9.70 10.23
N PRO A 358 -16.44 8.40 10.42
CA PRO A 358 -15.03 7.98 10.44
C PRO A 358 -14.27 8.33 9.16
N HIS A 359 -14.91 8.22 7.98
CA HIS A 359 -14.31 8.59 6.71
C HIS A 359 -14.04 10.09 6.62
N ILE A 360 -15.02 10.92 6.98
CA ILE A 360 -14.86 12.39 7.00
C ILE A 360 -13.69 12.76 7.92
N TRP A 361 -13.67 12.23 9.14
CA TRP A 361 -12.56 12.46 10.07
C TRP A 361 -11.21 12.06 9.44
N TYR A 362 -11.13 10.87 8.84
CA TYR A 362 -9.89 10.37 8.26
C TYR A 362 -9.35 11.34 7.20
N TYR A 363 -10.20 11.78 6.27
CA TYR A 363 -9.76 12.65 5.17
C TYR A 363 -9.52 14.10 5.61
N VAL A 364 -10.32 14.64 6.51
CA VAL A 364 -10.07 15.98 7.08
C VAL A 364 -8.74 16.00 7.85
N SER A 365 -8.53 15.02 8.72
CA SER A 365 -7.25 14.93 9.45
C SER A 365 -6.06 14.64 8.50
N MET A 366 -6.27 13.88 7.42
CA MET A 366 -5.22 13.65 6.40
C MET A 366 -4.75 14.93 5.71
N MET A 367 -5.61 15.94 5.55
CA MET A 367 -5.18 17.22 4.98
C MET A 367 -4.09 17.87 5.85
N PHE A 368 -4.28 17.90 7.17
CA PHE A 368 -3.33 18.45 8.12
C PHE A 368 -2.07 17.58 8.25
N VAL A 369 -2.26 16.29 8.48
CA VAL A 369 -1.18 15.31 8.65
C VAL A 369 -0.30 15.24 7.40
N THR A 370 -0.90 15.22 6.21
CA THR A 370 -0.16 15.15 4.94
C THR A 370 0.58 16.47 4.69
N SER A 371 -0.04 17.62 4.92
CA SER A 371 0.62 18.91 4.79
C SER A 371 1.83 19.01 5.73
N TYR A 372 1.66 18.64 7.01
CA TYR A 372 2.76 18.58 7.97
C TYR A 372 3.86 17.61 7.55
N GLY A 373 3.49 16.42 7.08
CA GLY A 373 4.44 15.42 6.56
C GLY A 373 5.22 15.96 5.36
N CYS A 374 4.55 16.61 4.41
CA CYS A 374 5.20 17.19 3.23
C CYS A 374 6.21 18.30 3.59
N ILE A 375 5.88 19.19 4.52
CA ILE A 375 6.79 20.27 4.95
C ILE A 375 7.88 19.80 5.93
N THR A 376 7.86 18.55 6.35
CA THR A 376 8.85 17.92 7.24
C THR A 376 9.46 16.66 6.65
N PHE A 377 9.43 16.49 5.33
CA PHE A 377 9.79 15.24 4.64
C PHE A 377 11.25 14.82 4.82
N TRP A 378 12.15 15.74 5.16
CA TRP A 378 13.56 15.43 5.48
C TRP A 378 13.76 14.68 6.79
N LYS A 379 12.72 14.60 7.65
CA LYS A 379 12.79 13.84 8.91
C LYS A 379 12.58 12.35 8.64
N ASN A 380 13.60 11.55 8.91
CA ASN A 380 13.61 10.11 8.68
C ASN A 380 13.27 9.27 9.94
N ASN A 381 12.61 9.86 10.93
CA ASN A 381 12.27 9.13 12.16
C ASN A 381 11.27 8.02 11.86
N TRP A 382 11.73 6.79 11.98
CA TRP A 382 10.88 5.62 11.98
C TRP A 382 10.39 5.38 13.41
N THR A 383 9.08 5.28 13.58
CA THR A 383 8.45 4.94 14.85
C THR A 383 7.71 3.62 14.69
N LYS A 384 8.01 2.66 15.56
CA LYS A 384 7.34 1.35 15.56
C LYS A 384 5.83 1.52 15.77
N THR A 385 5.03 0.82 14.98
CA THR A 385 3.61 0.59 15.26
C THR A 385 3.51 -0.58 16.23
N ILE A 386 2.86 -0.40 17.37
CA ILE A 386 2.65 -1.46 18.37
C ILE A 386 1.38 -2.20 17.99
N HIS A 387 1.52 -3.47 17.64
CA HIS A 387 0.41 -4.38 17.37
C HIS A 387 0.00 -5.13 18.63
N VAL A 388 -1.28 -5.49 18.72
CA VAL A 388 -1.84 -6.25 19.84
C VAL A 388 -2.59 -7.46 19.34
N LYS A 389 -2.56 -8.55 20.08
CA LYS A 389 -3.27 -9.77 19.74
C LYS A 389 -4.75 -9.49 19.53
N GLN A 390 -5.28 -9.84 18.38
CA GLN A 390 -6.70 -9.72 18.07
C GLN A 390 -7.42 -11.04 18.40
N PRO A 391 -8.65 -11.00 18.93
CA PRO A 391 -9.45 -12.20 19.12
C PRO A 391 -9.64 -12.91 17.76
N LYS A 392 -9.73 -14.25 17.86
CA LYS A 392 -10.01 -15.11 16.70
C LYS A 392 -11.37 -14.83 16.10
#